data_be19f304f6463ca2693ecc75b720c322
#
_entry.id   be19f304f6463ca2693ecc75b720c322
#
_cell.length_a   1.000
_cell.length_b   1.000
_cell.length_c   1.000
_cell.angle_alpha   90.00
_cell.angle_beta   90.00
_cell.angle_gamma   90.00
#
_symmetry.space_group_name_H-M   'P 1'
#
loop_
_entity.id
_entity.type
_entity.pdbx_description
1 polymer ?
#
loop_
_entity_poly.entity_id
_entity_poly.type
_entity_poly.pdbx_seq_one_letter_code
_entity_poly.pdbx_strand_id
1 'polypeptide(L)'
;MNTITIDNKDYTLIYGFDFIRELDKRYSVSDGGVSFGFGVQHAVVDLQQKNPVILLDLIQAATITEHQKPSVKGIEAYVIEEAEKDQLDSLFDDFLAELRSQPLMKATIQRVEDATA
;
A
#
# COMPACT_ATOMS: atom_id res chain seq x y z
N MET A 1 0.37 6.87 10.03
CA MET A 1 1.54 6.02 9.72
C MET A 1 2.35 6.63 8.58
N ASN A 2 3.33 7.44 8.93
CA ASN A 2 4.09 8.23 7.96
C ASN A 2 5.54 7.77 7.82
N THR A 3 6.03 6.98 8.78
CA THR A 3 7.42 6.53 8.81
C THR A 3 7.48 5.09 9.30
N ILE A 4 8.33 4.29 8.68
CA ILE A 4 8.63 2.93 9.15
C ILE A 4 10.15 2.75 9.23
N THR A 5 10.56 1.82 10.07
CA THR A 5 11.97 1.47 10.23
C THR A 5 12.23 0.09 9.64
N ILE A 6 13.13 0.03 8.67
CA ILE A 6 13.55 -1.22 8.02
C ILE A 6 15.06 -1.27 8.03
N ASP A 7 15.65 -2.35 8.55
CA ASP A 7 17.10 -2.51 8.64
C ASP A 7 17.78 -1.33 9.36
N ASN A 8 17.19 -0.90 10.49
CA ASN A 8 17.66 0.21 11.33
C ASN A 8 17.67 1.57 10.61
N LYS A 9 16.95 1.69 9.50
CA LYS A 9 16.82 2.94 8.76
C LYS A 9 15.36 3.36 8.68
N ASP A 10 15.10 4.65 8.91
CA ASP A 10 13.76 5.21 8.83
C ASP A 10 13.45 5.61 7.39
N TYR A 11 12.26 5.22 6.93
CA TYR A 11 11.75 5.58 5.61
C TYR A 11 10.45 6.35 5.77
N THR A 12 10.36 7.48 5.08
CA THR A 12 9.12 8.26 5.02
C THR A 12 8.18 7.66 3.97
N LEU A 13 6.95 7.44 4.37
CA LEU A 13 5.90 6.93 3.47
C LEU A 13 5.14 8.10 2.88
N ILE A 14 5.11 8.18 1.55
CA ILE A 14 4.50 9.29 0.82
C ILE A 14 3.39 8.73 -0.07
N TYR A 15 2.18 9.27 0.08
CA TYR A 15 0.97 8.78 -0.57
C TYR A 15 0.44 9.80 -1.58
N GLY A 16 1.31 10.21 -2.52
CA GLY A 16 0.97 11.17 -3.56
C GLY A 16 0.70 10.51 -4.92
N PHE A 17 0.85 11.28 -5.99
CA PHE A 17 0.63 10.79 -7.35
C PHE A 17 1.57 9.65 -7.72
N ASP A 18 2.84 9.72 -7.31
CA ASP A 18 3.80 8.66 -7.62
C ASP A 18 3.42 7.33 -6.95
N PHE A 19 2.87 7.40 -5.73
CA PHE A 19 2.32 6.23 -5.04
C PHE A 19 1.19 5.61 -5.87
N ILE A 20 0.24 6.43 -6.31
CA ILE A 20 -0.92 5.96 -7.09
C ILE A 20 -0.46 5.36 -8.42
N ARG A 21 0.42 6.05 -9.13
CA ARG A 21 0.97 5.55 -10.41
C ARG A 21 1.68 4.22 -10.23
N GLU A 22 2.43 4.06 -9.16
CA GLU A 22 3.16 2.82 -8.90
C GLU A 22 2.21 1.66 -8.61
N LEU A 23 1.15 1.89 -7.83
CA LEU A 23 0.12 0.87 -7.61
C LEU A 23 -0.59 0.51 -8.92
N ASP A 24 -0.91 1.50 -9.73
CA ASP A 24 -1.59 1.27 -11.03
C ASP A 24 -0.73 0.46 -11.99
N LYS A 25 0.58 0.62 -11.97
CA LYS A 25 1.49 -0.21 -12.76
C LYS A 25 1.46 -1.67 -12.34
N ARG A 26 1.29 -1.93 -11.05
CA ARG A 26 1.29 -3.28 -10.48
C ARG A 26 -0.04 -3.97 -10.69
N TYR A 27 -1.13 -3.21 -10.70
CA TYR A 27 -2.50 -3.72 -10.80
C TYR A 27 -3.23 -2.99 -11.92
N SER A 28 -3.13 -3.52 -13.14
CA SER A 28 -3.76 -2.95 -14.32
C SER A 28 -4.44 -4.03 -15.14
N VAL A 29 -5.45 -3.61 -15.90
CA VAL A 29 -6.15 -4.44 -16.87
C VAL A 29 -6.04 -3.77 -18.22
N SER A 30 -5.74 -4.53 -19.27
CA SER A 30 -5.68 -4.04 -20.65
C SER A 30 -6.82 -4.62 -21.44
N ASP A 31 -7.53 -3.77 -22.19
CA ASP A 31 -8.61 -4.15 -23.07
C ASP A 31 -8.60 -3.29 -24.32
N GLY A 32 -8.58 -3.90 -25.49
CA GLY A 32 -8.59 -3.19 -26.78
C GLY A 32 -7.43 -2.20 -26.96
N GLY A 33 -6.26 -2.47 -26.37
CA GLY A 33 -5.10 -1.60 -26.44
C GLY A 33 -5.13 -0.46 -25.41
N VAL A 34 -6.15 -0.41 -24.56
CA VAL A 34 -6.25 0.57 -23.47
C VAL A 34 -5.93 -0.11 -22.16
N SER A 35 -5.10 0.54 -21.33
CA SER A 35 -4.71 0.02 -20.02
C SER A 35 -5.42 0.83 -18.92
N PHE A 36 -6.01 0.12 -17.96
CA PHE A 36 -6.71 0.71 -16.82
C PHE A 36 -6.02 0.33 -15.52
N GLY A 37 -5.66 1.31 -14.70
CA GLY A 37 -5.08 1.07 -13.40
C GLY A 37 -6.16 0.89 -12.34
N PHE A 38 -6.01 -0.16 -11.52
CA PHE A 38 -6.89 -0.44 -10.39
C PHE A 38 -6.11 -0.55 -9.08
N GLY A 39 -4.98 0.14 -8.98
CA GLY A 39 -4.07 -0.02 -7.86
C GLY A 39 -4.69 0.29 -6.50
N VAL A 40 -5.32 1.44 -6.35
CA VAL A 40 -5.95 1.84 -5.10
C VAL A 40 -7.12 0.94 -4.75
N GLN A 41 -7.98 0.63 -5.72
CA GLN A 41 -9.13 -0.25 -5.53
C GLN A 41 -8.68 -1.64 -5.08
N HIS A 42 -7.69 -2.21 -5.75
CA HIS A 42 -7.13 -3.51 -5.41
C HIS A 42 -6.54 -3.50 -4.00
N ALA A 43 -5.79 -2.46 -3.66
CA ALA A 43 -5.15 -2.34 -2.35
C ALA A 43 -6.20 -2.31 -1.22
N VAL A 44 -7.30 -1.57 -1.40
CA VAL A 44 -8.36 -1.51 -0.39
C VAL A 44 -8.97 -2.89 -0.15
N VAL A 45 -9.29 -3.62 -1.22
CA VAL A 45 -9.86 -4.96 -1.09
C VAL A 45 -8.90 -5.90 -0.39
N ASP A 46 -7.62 -5.89 -0.77
CA ASP A 46 -6.61 -6.74 -0.15
C ASP A 46 -6.35 -6.39 1.32
N LEU A 47 -6.41 -5.10 1.67
CA LEU A 47 -6.30 -4.68 3.06
C LEU A 47 -7.50 -5.16 3.89
N GLN A 48 -8.71 -5.08 3.32
CA GLN A 48 -9.92 -5.58 3.97
C GLN A 48 -9.85 -7.09 4.19
N GLN A 49 -9.30 -7.84 3.23
CA GLN A 49 -9.14 -9.29 3.31
C GLN A 49 -7.89 -9.72 4.07
N LYS A 50 -7.08 -8.77 4.48
CA LYS A 50 -5.83 -9.02 5.22
C LYS A 50 -4.86 -9.93 4.48
N ASN A 51 -4.71 -9.67 3.17
CA ASN A 51 -3.71 -10.33 2.35
C ASN A 51 -2.34 -9.68 2.57
N PRO A 52 -1.36 -10.38 3.18
CA PRO A 52 -0.10 -9.73 3.55
C PRO A 52 0.76 -9.30 2.36
N VAL A 53 0.56 -9.85 1.18
CA VAL A 53 1.32 -9.45 -0.02
C VAL A 53 1.08 -7.98 -0.35
N ILE A 54 -0.12 -7.45 -0.09
CA ILE A 54 -0.40 -6.04 -0.37
C ILE A 54 0.48 -5.09 0.44
N LEU A 55 0.92 -5.50 1.63
CA LEU A 55 1.79 -4.68 2.45
C LEU A 55 3.13 -4.42 1.76
N LEU A 56 3.65 -5.40 1.03
CA LEU A 56 4.89 -5.26 0.26
C LEU A 56 4.72 -4.21 -0.83
N ASP A 57 3.62 -4.29 -1.57
CA ASP A 57 3.33 -3.35 -2.65
C ASP A 57 3.12 -1.93 -2.13
N LEU A 58 2.39 -1.78 -1.03
CA LEU A 58 2.13 -0.47 -0.43
C LEU A 58 3.41 0.20 0.05
N ILE A 59 4.28 -0.55 0.73
CA ILE A 59 5.54 -0.02 1.23
C ILE A 59 6.45 0.36 0.06
N GLN A 60 6.55 -0.48 -0.97
CA GLN A 60 7.34 -0.16 -2.15
C GLN A 60 6.82 1.09 -2.86
N ALA A 61 5.51 1.19 -3.06
CA ALA A 61 4.90 2.33 -3.71
C ALA A 61 5.06 3.62 -2.89
N ALA A 62 4.92 3.53 -1.56
CA ALA A 62 5.02 4.68 -0.67
C ALA A 62 6.47 5.19 -0.50
N THR A 63 7.45 4.38 -0.86
CA THR A 63 8.87 4.75 -0.80
C THR A 63 9.48 4.96 -2.17
N ILE A 64 8.67 4.98 -3.23
CA ILE A 64 9.18 5.04 -4.61
C ILE A 64 9.97 6.32 -4.90
N THR A 65 9.68 7.41 -4.20
CA THR A 65 10.39 8.69 -4.34
C THR A 65 11.58 8.84 -3.41
N GLU A 66 11.82 7.86 -2.55
CA GLU A 66 12.99 7.89 -1.67
C GLU A 66 14.28 7.75 -2.49
N HIS A 67 15.31 8.52 -2.11
CA HIS A 67 16.60 8.44 -2.78
C HIS A 67 17.23 7.05 -2.63
N GLN A 68 17.19 6.52 -1.41
CA GLN A 68 17.58 5.14 -1.15
C GLN A 68 16.32 4.37 -0.74
N LYS A 69 15.92 3.40 -1.56
CA LYS A 69 14.72 2.62 -1.32
C LYS A 69 15.03 1.40 -0.44
N PRO A 70 14.09 0.96 0.39
CA PRO A 70 14.28 -0.29 1.12
C PRO A 70 14.33 -1.47 0.15
N SER A 71 15.11 -2.49 0.48
CA SER A 71 15.15 -3.70 -0.33
C SER A 71 13.87 -4.50 -0.15
N VAL A 72 13.52 -5.30 -1.17
CA VAL A 72 12.36 -6.20 -1.07
C VAL A 72 12.50 -7.14 0.12
N LYS A 73 13.68 -7.71 0.32
CA LYS A 73 13.94 -8.61 1.46
C LYS A 73 13.81 -7.88 2.80
N GLY A 74 14.22 -6.62 2.87
CA GLY A 74 14.07 -5.80 4.07
C GLY A 74 12.59 -5.56 4.39
N ILE A 75 11.79 -5.26 3.38
CA ILE A 75 10.35 -5.07 3.54
C ILE A 75 9.69 -6.37 4.01
N GLU A 76 10.03 -7.50 3.38
CA GLU A 76 9.51 -8.81 3.77
C GLU A 76 9.85 -9.13 5.23
N ALA A 77 11.10 -8.89 5.63
CA ALA A 77 11.54 -9.10 7.01
C ALA A 77 10.77 -8.22 8.00
N TYR A 78 10.49 -6.96 7.64
CA TYR A 78 9.69 -6.05 8.44
C TYR A 78 8.28 -6.60 8.68
N VAL A 79 7.62 -7.06 7.61
CA VAL A 79 6.25 -7.61 7.69
C VAL A 79 6.24 -8.89 8.53
N ILE A 80 7.22 -9.77 8.34
CA ILE A 80 7.35 -11.00 9.13
C ILE A 80 7.54 -10.67 10.62
N GLU A 81 8.37 -9.70 10.93
CA GLU A 81 8.61 -9.28 12.30
C GLU A 81 7.34 -8.75 12.96
N GLU A 82 6.55 -7.94 12.23
CA GLU A 82 5.27 -7.45 12.73
C GLU A 82 4.29 -8.60 12.98
N ALA A 83 4.27 -9.60 12.09
CA ALA A 83 3.44 -10.79 12.27
C ALA A 83 3.85 -11.60 13.52
N GLU A 84 5.15 -11.73 13.76
CA GLU A 84 5.66 -12.43 14.93
C GLU A 84 5.32 -11.74 16.26
N LYS A 85 5.12 -10.41 16.21
CA LYS A 85 4.70 -9.59 17.36
C LYS A 85 3.19 -9.52 17.51
N ASP A 86 2.43 -10.24 16.71
CA ASP A 86 0.96 -10.15 16.64
C ASP A 86 0.45 -8.76 16.28
N GLN A 87 1.22 -8.01 15.47
CA GLN A 87 0.88 -6.66 15.04
C GLN A 87 0.36 -6.60 13.59
N LEU A 88 0.19 -7.75 12.94
CA LEU A 88 -0.18 -7.77 11.52
C LEU A 88 -1.57 -7.17 11.27
N ASP A 89 -2.56 -7.53 12.10
CA ASP A 89 -3.91 -6.96 11.98
C ASP A 89 -3.89 -5.44 12.14
N SER A 90 -3.15 -4.95 13.13
CA SER A 90 -2.99 -3.50 13.34
C SER A 90 -2.34 -2.83 12.14
N LEU A 91 -1.39 -3.49 11.49
CA LEU A 91 -0.71 -2.95 10.33
C LEU A 91 -1.67 -2.78 9.14
N PHE A 92 -2.54 -3.77 8.90
CA PHE A 92 -3.58 -3.64 7.87
C PHE A 92 -4.54 -2.48 8.17
N ASP A 93 -5.00 -2.39 9.41
CA ASP A 93 -5.92 -1.33 9.84
C ASP A 93 -5.27 0.06 9.72
N ASP A 94 -3.99 0.18 10.10
CA ASP A 94 -3.24 1.42 10.03
C ASP A 94 -3.08 1.90 8.59
N PHE A 95 -2.71 1.00 7.67
CA PHE A 95 -2.60 1.36 6.26
C PHE A 95 -3.94 1.78 5.69
N LEU A 96 -5.02 1.06 5.99
CA LEU A 96 -6.34 1.41 5.47
C LEU A 96 -6.79 2.78 5.98
N ALA A 97 -6.58 3.05 7.27
CA ALA A 97 -6.91 4.35 7.86
C ALA A 97 -6.08 5.47 7.23
N GLU A 98 -4.80 5.22 6.99
CA GLU A 98 -3.92 6.21 6.36
C GLU A 98 -4.37 6.52 4.94
N LEU A 99 -4.68 5.51 4.14
CA LEU A 99 -5.14 5.72 2.77
C LEU A 99 -6.48 6.48 2.73
N ARG A 100 -7.40 6.18 3.65
CA ARG A 100 -8.68 6.90 3.76
C ARG A 100 -8.49 8.39 4.03
N SER A 101 -7.44 8.76 4.73
CA SER A 101 -7.16 10.15 5.08
C SER A 101 -6.56 10.95 3.94
N GLN A 102 -6.12 10.30 2.86
CA GLN A 102 -5.44 10.96 1.75
C GLN A 102 -6.43 11.62 0.79
N PRO A 103 -6.33 12.94 0.56
CA PRO A 103 -7.27 13.64 -0.31
C PRO A 103 -7.39 13.06 -1.72
N LEU A 104 -6.29 12.59 -2.30
CA LEU A 104 -6.27 12.04 -3.66
C LEU A 104 -6.98 10.70 -3.80
N MET A 105 -7.15 9.96 -2.71
CA MET A 105 -7.70 8.60 -2.73
C MET A 105 -9.02 8.45 -2.00
N LYS A 106 -9.37 9.42 -1.17
CA LYS A 106 -10.54 9.36 -0.28
C LYS A 106 -11.82 8.96 -0.99
N ALA A 107 -12.13 9.59 -2.11
CA ALA A 107 -13.36 9.31 -2.85
C ALA A 107 -13.37 7.91 -3.47
N THR A 108 -12.25 7.48 -4.02
CA THR A 108 -12.10 6.14 -4.59
C THR A 108 -12.28 5.07 -3.53
N ILE A 109 -11.66 5.26 -2.37
CA ILE A 109 -11.74 4.31 -1.26
C ILE A 109 -13.19 4.22 -0.74
N GLN A 110 -13.88 5.36 -0.61
CA GLN A 110 -15.27 5.39 -0.17
C GLN A 110 -16.16 4.58 -1.11
N ARG A 111 -15.96 4.69 -2.42
CA ARG A 111 -16.73 3.93 -3.40
C ARG A 111 -16.49 2.43 -3.27
N VAL A 112 -15.24 2.02 -3.07
CA VAL A 112 -14.91 0.60 -2.87
C VAL A 112 -15.53 0.06 -1.60
N GLU A 113 -15.43 0.80 -0.50
CA GLU A 113 -16.00 0.40 0.78
C GLU A 113 -17.53 0.30 0.71
N ASP A 114 -18.19 1.23 0.03
CA ASP A 114 -19.63 1.19 -0.18
C ASP A 114 -20.05 -0.05 -1.01
N ALA A 115 -19.25 -0.41 -2.00
CA ALA A 115 -19.53 -1.57 -2.86
C ALA A 115 -19.25 -2.91 -2.16
N THR A 116 -18.41 -2.92 -1.12
CA THR A 116 -18.00 -4.12 -0.39
C THR A 116 -18.65 -4.25 0.99
N ALA A 117 -19.49 -3.31 1.35
CA ALA A 117 -20.16 -3.29 2.66
C ALA A 117 -21.26 -4.38 2.77
#